data_ef9c1153f47da117a1cb76b4ec49421e
#
_entry.id   ef9c1153f47da117a1cb76b4ec49421e
#
_cell.length_a   1.000
_cell.length_b   1.000
_cell.length_c   1.000
_cell.angle_alpha   90.00
_cell.angle_beta   90.00
_cell.angle_gamma   90.00
#
_symmetry.space_group_name_H-M   'P 1'
#
loop_
_entity.id
_entity.type
_entity.pdbx_description
1 polymer ?
#
loop_
_entity_poly.entity_id
_entity_poly.type
_entity_poly.pdbx_seq_one_letter_code
_entity_poly.pdbx_strand_id
1 'polypeptide(L)'
;SLAAGKGGLDRVVRFVDCMEIPDMKAWMRPNVFYITTGYTYSNSEEEIIQLIRDLYDAKAAALATKYKYIGCSLEAAIKVADELQFPLILWPEDLPFIEMNYLVMEALIKSQNNLMDSMQSRIKRYNQREMDQRLFVDLLTGNIAHDEEENYRIKEQRWPVPPYQIIYIEVDRIKQKLHELREEEAQERIEKIENLIREAFTGEQVVVLSNNGTFQCILKRTGDKEIGADYFEAIQREICEKTGYMATIGVSRTEDTYKRFGQAYQDAR
;
A
#
# COMPACT_ATOMS: atom_id res chain seq x y z
N SER A 1 14.69 26.17 -4.33
CA SER A 1 14.71 26.06 -2.86
C SER A 1 13.37 26.51 -2.26
N LEU A 2 12.96 25.90 -1.13
CA LEU A 2 11.83 26.40 -0.35
C LEU A 2 12.22 27.70 0.33
N ALA A 3 11.48 28.76 0.06
CA ALA A 3 11.71 30.08 0.66
C ALA A 3 10.87 30.31 1.93
N ALA A 4 9.64 29.77 1.96
CA ALA A 4 8.70 29.94 3.07
C ALA A 4 7.67 28.83 3.12
N GLY A 5 6.85 28.78 4.18
CA GLY A 5 5.67 27.92 4.29
C GLY A 5 6.00 26.44 4.53
N LYS A 6 7.07 26.12 5.26
CA LYS A 6 7.49 24.74 5.55
C LYS A 6 6.38 23.90 6.19
N GLY A 7 5.52 24.49 7.02
CA GLY A 7 4.42 23.78 7.67
C GLY A 7 3.28 23.37 6.74
N GLY A 8 3.30 23.84 5.48
CA GLY A 8 2.30 23.48 4.46
C GLY A 8 2.77 22.48 3.42
N LEU A 9 3.90 21.79 3.64
CA LEU A 9 4.46 20.83 2.67
C LEU A 9 3.67 19.54 2.56
N ASP A 10 2.72 19.28 3.44
CA ASP A 10 1.77 18.17 3.41
C ASP A 10 0.56 18.44 2.51
N ARG A 11 0.45 19.65 1.93
CA ARG A 11 -0.64 19.98 0.99
C ARG A 11 -0.58 19.09 -0.24
N VAL A 12 -1.74 18.54 -0.62
CA VAL A 12 -1.86 17.66 -1.78
C VAL A 12 -1.78 18.47 -3.07
N VAL A 13 -0.88 18.10 -3.97
CA VAL A 13 -0.80 18.63 -5.33
C VAL A 13 -1.51 17.66 -6.27
N ARG A 14 -2.52 18.13 -7.00
CA ARG A 14 -3.25 17.35 -8.02
C ARG A 14 -3.00 17.83 -9.43
N PHE A 15 -2.72 19.13 -9.57
CA PHE A 15 -2.53 19.80 -10.85
C PHE A 15 -1.36 20.76 -10.77
N VAL A 16 -0.80 21.10 -11.92
CA VAL A 16 0.16 22.18 -12.10
C VAL A 16 -0.44 23.15 -13.11
N ASP A 17 -0.27 24.44 -12.86
CA ASP A 17 -0.72 25.49 -13.76
C ASP A 17 0.29 26.64 -13.82
N CYS A 18 0.35 27.29 -14.99
CA CYS A 18 1.24 28.39 -15.26
C CYS A 18 0.50 29.72 -15.15
N MET A 19 1.03 30.63 -14.37
CA MET A 19 0.38 31.89 -14.07
C MET A 19 1.22 33.06 -14.51
N GLU A 20 0.93 33.60 -15.71
CA GLU A 20 1.69 34.68 -16.35
C GLU A 20 0.82 35.92 -16.67
N ILE A 21 -0.45 35.94 -16.25
CA ILE A 21 -1.36 37.07 -16.46
C ILE A 21 -1.85 37.62 -15.13
N PRO A 22 -2.07 38.96 -15.01
CA PRO A 22 -2.36 39.59 -13.72
C PRO A 22 -3.75 39.27 -13.15
N ASP A 23 -4.73 38.94 -13.95
CA ASP A 23 -6.11 38.68 -13.50
C ASP A 23 -6.45 37.18 -13.41
N MET A 24 -5.66 36.47 -12.62
CA MET A 24 -5.83 35.02 -12.44
C MET A 24 -6.75 34.61 -11.28
N LYS A 25 -7.15 35.55 -10.42
CA LYS A 25 -7.90 35.25 -9.19
C LYS A 25 -9.16 34.43 -9.44
N ALA A 26 -9.93 34.72 -10.49
CA ALA A 26 -11.13 33.98 -10.84
C ALA A 26 -10.89 32.53 -11.31
N TRP A 27 -9.65 32.26 -11.71
CA TRP A 27 -9.24 30.94 -12.25
C TRP A 27 -8.48 30.09 -11.23
N MET A 28 -8.12 30.65 -10.09
CA MET A 28 -7.44 29.89 -9.03
C MET A 28 -8.28 28.73 -8.54
N ARG A 29 -7.64 27.56 -8.35
CA ARG A 29 -8.30 26.31 -7.97
C ARG A 29 -7.56 25.64 -6.82
N PRO A 30 -8.25 24.85 -6.00
CA PRO A 30 -7.63 24.08 -4.92
C PRO A 30 -6.72 22.97 -5.47
N ASN A 31 -5.70 22.64 -4.67
CA ASN A 31 -4.74 21.56 -4.96
C ASN A 31 -3.90 21.78 -6.22
N VAL A 32 -3.79 23.00 -6.71
CA VAL A 32 -2.93 23.37 -7.85
C VAL A 32 -1.58 23.86 -7.31
N PHE A 33 -0.51 23.38 -7.93
CA PHE A 33 0.83 23.91 -7.82
C PHE A 33 1.00 24.98 -8.90
N TYR A 34 1.04 26.25 -8.51
CA TYR A 34 1.18 27.36 -9.45
C TYR A 34 2.64 27.66 -9.72
N ILE A 35 2.98 27.87 -10.98
CA ILE A 35 4.31 28.25 -11.45
C ILE A 35 4.20 29.59 -12.18
N THR A 36 5.04 30.56 -11.83
CA THR A 36 5.12 31.85 -12.49
C THR A 36 6.57 32.30 -12.64
N THR A 37 6.87 33.03 -13.68
CA THR A 37 8.16 33.77 -13.77
C THR A 37 8.25 34.90 -12.74
N GLY A 38 7.11 35.36 -12.23
CA GLY A 38 7.02 36.51 -11.33
C GLY A 38 7.07 37.86 -12.04
N TYR A 39 7.27 37.88 -13.36
CA TYR A 39 7.40 39.10 -14.13
C TYR A 39 6.17 40.02 -14.02
N THR A 40 4.99 39.45 -14.04
CA THR A 40 3.71 40.19 -13.94
C THR A 40 3.53 40.89 -12.59
N TYR A 41 4.17 40.37 -11.54
CA TYR A 41 4.09 40.87 -10.15
C TYR A 41 5.41 41.51 -9.70
N SER A 42 6.27 41.90 -10.63
CA SER A 42 7.65 42.31 -10.36
C SER A 42 7.81 43.70 -9.73
N ASN A 43 6.77 44.52 -9.76
CA ASN A 43 6.89 45.96 -9.45
C ASN A 43 6.48 46.32 -8.03
N SER A 44 5.81 45.43 -7.29
CA SER A 44 5.31 45.70 -5.95
C SER A 44 5.33 44.48 -5.08
N GLU A 45 5.92 44.61 -3.90
CA GLU A 45 5.89 43.52 -2.88
C GLU A 45 4.46 43.27 -2.40
N GLU A 46 3.61 44.33 -2.35
CA GLU A 46 2.20 44.24 -1.99
C GLU A 46 1.41 43.33 -2.94
N GLU A 47 1.70 43.41 -4.25
CA GLU A 47 1.05 42.55 -5.24
C GLU A 47 1.42 41.06 -5.03
N ILE A 48 2.68 40.76 -4.68
CA ILE A 48 3.13 39.43 -4.38
C ILE A 48 2.47 38.90 -3.10
N ILE A 49 2.38 39.74 -2.07
CA ILE A 49 1.67 39.43 -0.82
C ILE A 49 0.20 39.10 -1.10
N GLN A 50 -0.45 39.96 -1.91
CA GLN A 50 -1.85 39.73 -2.26
C GLN A 50 -2.03 38.45 -3.06
N LEU A 51 -1.14 38.15 -3.98
CA LEU A 51 -1.12 36.92 -4.73
C LEU A 51 -1.03 35.66 -3.80
N ILE A 52 -0.12 35.70 -2.81
CA ILE A 52 0.03 34.61 -1.84
C ILE A 52 -1.26 34.41 -1.04
N ARG A 53 -1.92 35.52 -0.60
CA ARG A 53 -3.19 35.45 0.10
C ARG A 53 -4.32 34.89 -0.77
N ASP A 54 -4.42 35.35 -2.01
CA ASP A 54 -5.43 34.86 -2.95
C ASP A 54 -5.26 33.35 -3.28
N LEU A 55 -4.02 32.90 -3.45
CA LEU A 55 -3.72 31.48 -3.64
C LEU A 55 -4.02 30.64 -2.38
N TYR A 56 -3.71 31.19 -1.21
CA TYR A 56 -4.03 30.52 0.05
C TYR A 56 -5.55 30.37 0.24
N ASP A 57 -6.32 31.42 -0.01
CA ASP A 57 -7.79 31.45 0.08
C ASP A 57 -8.42 30.48 -0.94
N ALA A 58 -7.85 30.40 -2.14
CA ALA A 58 -8.23 29.43 -3.16
C ALA A 58 -7.84 27.97 -2.83
N LYS A 59 -7.17 27.73 -1.68
CA LYS A 59 -6.65 26.42 -1.26
C LYS A 59 -5.65 25.82 -2.27
N ALA A 60 -4.90 26.66 -2.95
CA ALA A 60 -3.79 26.23 -3.78
C ALA A 60 -2.76 25.45 -2.95
N ALA A 61 -1.99 24.58 -3.60
CA ALA A 61 -1.02 23.74 -2.92
C ALA A 61 0.29 24.49 -2.63
N ALA A 62 0.81 25.21 -3.63
CA ALA A 62 2.06 25.96 -3.52
C ALA A 62 2.18 26.99 -4.64
N LEU A 63 3.12 27.91 -4.49
CA LEU A 63 3.57 28.84 -5.52
C LEU A 63 5.08 28.66 -5.75
N ALA A 64 5.47 28.51 -7.01
CA ALA A 64 6.87 28.57 -7.43
C ALA A 64 7.14 29.77 -8.33
N THR A 65 8.21 30.54 -8.07
CA THR A 65 8.56 31.72 -8.85
C THR A 65 10.08 31.86 -9.04
N LYS A 66 10.49 32.64 -10.05
CA LYS A 66 11.88 33.05 -10.25
C LYS A 66 12.19 34.38 -9.58
N TYR A 67 13.20 34.37 -8.72
CA TYR A 67 13.65 35.62 -8.08
C TYR A 67 14.17 36.65 -9.09
N LYS A 68 14.81 36.18 -10.17
CA LYS A 68 15.45 37.03 -11.20
C LYS A 68 14.55 38.09 -11.80
N TYR A 69 13.26 37.81 -11.95
CA TYR A 69 12.32 38.76 -12.59
C TYR A 69 11.53 39.55 -11.62
N ILE A 70 11.75 39.39 -10.30
CA ILE A 70 11.12 40.14 -9.24
C ILE A 70 12.00 41.32 -8.91
N GLY A 71 11.53 42.53 -9.21
CA GLY A 71 12.30 43.78 -9.02
C GLY A 71 12.21 44.40 -7.63
N CYS A 72 11.51 43.77 -6.69
CA CYS A 72 11.32 44.22 -5.31
C CYS A 72 11.85 43.19 -4.29
N SER A 73 11.89 43.57 -3.02
CA SER A 73 12.18 42.63 -1.91
C SER A 73 11.07 41.58 -1.78
N LEU A 74 11.42 40.40 -1.32
CA LEU A 74 10.47 39.34 -0.97
C LEU A 74 10.36 39.14 0.55
N GLU A 75 10.98 39.94 1.38
CA GLU A 75 11.06 39.72 2.82
C GLU A 75 9.68 39.68 3.49
N ALA A 76 8.80 40.64 3.15
CA ALA A 76 7.45 40.68 3.71
C ALA A 76 6.57 39.57 3.10
N ALA A 77 6.73 39.27 1.81
CA ALA A 77 6.04 38.15 1.16
C ALA A 77 6.42 36.79 1.77
N ILE A 78 7.69 36.57 2.08
CA ILE A 78 8.19 35.36 2.77
C ILE A 78 7.57 35.24 4.17
N LYS A 79 7.52 36.35 4.95
CA LYS A 79 6.88 36.32 6.27
C LYS A 79 5.40 35.98 6.20
N VAL A 80 4.67 36.54 5.26
CA VAL A 80 3.23 36.26 5.05
C VAL A 80 3.05 34.79 4.64
N ALA A 81 3.90 34.26 3.76
CA ALA A 81 3.83 32.85 3.35
C ALA A 81 4.13 31.90 4.53
N ASP A 82 5.07 32.23 5.41
CA ASP A 82 5.36 31.48 6.63
C ASP A 82 4.20 31.53 7.63
N GLU A 83 3.61 32.72 7.88
CA GLU A 83 2.43 32.91 8.75
C GLU A 83 1.25 32.05 8.27
N LEU A 84 1.01 32.00 6.96
CA LEU A 84 -0.05 31.23 6.33
C LEU A 84 0.31 29.75 6.16
N GLN A 85 1.53 29.36 6.46
CA GLN A 85 2.06 28.03 6.14
C GLN A 85 1.80 27.65 4.68
N PHE A 86 2.01 28.61 3.78
CA PHE A 86 1.81 28.45 2.35
C PHE A 86 3.18 28.27 1.67
N PRO A 87 3.45 27.11 1.02
CA PRO A 87 4.74 26.82 0.40
C PRO A 87 5.06 27.80 -0.73
N LEU A 88 6.10 28.60 -0.51
CA LEU A 88 6.69 29.48 -1.52
C LEU A 88 8.05 28.92 -1.93
N ILE A 89 8.21 28.64 -3.23
CA ILE A 89 9.40 27.99 -3.79
C ILE A 89 10.08 28.95 -4.76
N LEU A 90 11.37 29.20 -4.54
CA LEU A 90 12.21 29.90 -5.51
C LEU A 90 13.00 28.88 -6.30
N TRP A 91 12.78 28.81 -7.62
CA TRP A 91 13.55 27.92 -8.46
C TRP A 91 14.83 28.58 -9.02
N PRO A 92 15.87 27.82 -9.39
CA PRO A 92 17.13 28.34 -9.90
C PRO A 92 16.96 29.20 -11.15
N GLU A 93 17.81 30.22 -11.31
CA GLU A 93 17.73 31.16 -12.43
C GLU A 93 18.04 30.48 -13.78
N ASP A 94 18.93 29.51 -13.77
CA ASP A 94 19.36 28.74 -14.92
C ASP A 94 18.38 27.65 -15.35
N LEU A 95 17.41 27.29 -14.49
CA LEU A 95 16.39 26.29 -14.82
C LEU A 95 15.31 26.91 -15.73
N PRO A 96 15.13 26.43 -17.00
CA PRO A 96 14.06 26.87 -17.86
C PRO A 96 12.66 26.60 -17.30
N PHE A 97 11.70 27.42 -17.66
CA PHE A 97 10.31 27.27 -17.23
C PHE A 97 9.71 25.92 -17.62
N ILE A 98 10.00 25.46 -18.84
CA ILE A 98 9.53 24.17 -19.34
C ILE A 98 10.07 23.00 -18.52
N GLU A 99 11.32 23.07 -18.07
CA GLU A 99 11.91 22.01 -17.25
C GLU A 99 11.30 21.97 -15.86
N MET A 100 11.03 23.11 -15.25
CA MET A 100 10.35 23.16 -13.95
C MET A 100 8.94 22.54 -14.04
N ASN A 101 8.18 22.91 -15.08
CA ASN A 101 6.87 22.34 -15.34
C ASN A 101 6.94 20.82 -15.55
N TYR A 102 7.91 20.35 -16.36
CA TYR A 102 8.15 18.93 -16.59
C TYR A 102 8.43 18.16 -15.31
N LEU A 103 9.31 18.68 -14.44
CA LEU A 103 9.66 18.01 -13.17
C LEU A 103 8.43 17.83 -12.25
N VAL A 104 7.57 18.85 -12.16
CA VAL A 104 6.35 18.75 -11.36
C VAL A 104 5.36 17.77 -11.98
N MET A 105 5.15 17.82 -13.29
CA MET A 105 4.28 16.88 -13.99
C MET A 105 4.77 15.43 -13.90
N GLU A 106 6.08 15.21 -14.05
CA GLU A 106 6.68 13.89 -13.88
C GLU A 106 6.43 13.31 -12.48
N ALA A 107 6.62 14.15 -11.45
CA ALA A 107 6.36 13.74 -10.07
C ALA A 107 4.87 13.38 -9.83
N LEU A 108 3.95 14.15 -10.40
CA LEU A 108 2.51 13.86 -10.34
C LEU A 108 2.15 12.55 -11.04
N ILE A 109 2.67 12.32 -12.25
CA ILE A 109 2.42 11.09 -13.01
C ILE A 109 2.98 9.87 -12.25
N LYS A 110 4.20 9.97 -11.72
CA LYS A 110 4.79 8.89 -10.90
C LYS A 110 3.95 8.56 -9.66
N SER A 111 3.45 9.60 -8.99
CA SER A 111 2.57 9.41 -7.82
C SER A 111 1.27 8.71 -8.18
N GLN A 112 0.64 9.08 -9.31
CA GLN A 112 -0.58 8.45 -9.80
C GLN A 112 -0.35 7.00 -10.24
N ASN A 113 0.76 6.71 -10.94
CA ASN A 113 1.11 5.35 -11.36
C ASN A 113 1.36 4.43 -10.16
N ASN A 114 2.08 4.91 -9.14
CA ASN A 114 2.30 4.13 -7.91
C ASN A 114 0.98 3.79 -7.19
N LEU A 115 0.02 4.69 -7.19
CA LEU A 115 -1.32 4.45 -6.63
C LEU A 115 -2.08 3.41 -7.46
N MET A 116 -2.04 3.51 -8.78
CA MET A 116 -2.67 2.56 -9.70
C MET A 116 -2.07 1.16 -9.56
N ASP A 117 -0.73 1.04 -9.51
CA ASP A 117 -0.02 -0.23 -9.34
C ASP A 117 -0.35 -0.87 -7.98
N SER A 118 -0.46 -0.06 -6.93
CA SER A 118 -0.87 -0.55 -5.61
C SER A 118 -2.30 -1.07 -5.60
N MET A 119 -3.23 -0.36 -6.25
CA MET A 119 -4.63 -0.81 -6.40
C MET A 119 -4.72 -2.10 -7.22
N GLN A 120 -4.05 -2.18 -8.36
CA GLN A 120 -4.02 -3.40 -9.18
C GLN A 120 -3.46 -4.59 -8.41
N SER A 121 -2.39 -4.39 -7.63
CA SER A 121 -1.80 -5.42 -6.79
C SER A 121 -2.76 -5.87 -5.68
N ARG A 122 -3.57 -4.98 -5.11
CA ARG A 122 -4.60 -5.32 -4.11
C ARG A 122 -5.73 -6.12 -4.74
N ILE A 123 -6.24 -5.70 -5.90
CA ILE A 123 -7.29 -6.42 -6.64
C ILE A 123 -6.80 -7.83 -7.03
N LYS A 124 -5.58 -7.95 -7.53
CA LYS A 124 -5.00 -9.25 -7.89
C LYS A 124 -4.89 -10.18 -6.69
N ARG A 125 -4.44 -9.67 -5.54
CA ARG A 125 -4.37 -10.45 -4.29
C ARG A 125 -5.74 -10.88 -3.79
N TYR A 126 -6.73 -9.98 -3.86
CA TYR A 126 -8.11 -10.31 -3.48
C TYR A 126 -8.69 -11.42 -4.36
N ASN A 127 -8.58 -11.30 -5.68
CA ASN A 127 -9.05 -12.31 -6.61
C ASN A 127 -8.34 -13.66 -6.40
N GLN A 128 -7.04 -13.66 -6.17
CA GLN A 128 -6.29 -14.89 -5.87
C GLN A 128 -6.79 -15.55 -4.59
N ARG A 129 -7.00 -14.78 -3.52
CA ARG A 129 -7.55 -15.31 -2.25
C ARG A 129 -8.93 -15.94 -2.45
N GLU A 130 -9.81 -15.30 -3.21
CA GLU A 130 -11.14 -15.85 -3.53
C GLU A 130 -11.05 -17.17 -4.30
N MET A 131 -10.17 -17.23 -5.30
CA MET A 131 -9.95 -18.44 -6.08
C MET A 131 -9.39 -19.59 -5.21
N ASP A 132 -8.40 -19.29 -4.37
CA ASP A 132 -7.80 -20.26 -3.45
C ASP A 132 -8.83 -20.76 -2.44
N GLN A 133 -9.69 -19.88 -1.89
CA GLN A 133 -10.75 -20.26 -0.97
C GLN A 133 -11.77 -21.20 -1.62
N ARG A 134 -12.17 -20.90 -2.87
CA ARG A 134 -13.09 -21.76 -3.62
C ARG A 134 -12.48 -23.14 -3.87
N LEU A 135 -11.23 -23.20 -4.33
CA LEU A 135 -10.55 -24.47 -4.53
C LEU A 135 -10.44 -25.28 -3.24
N PHE A 136 -10.12 -24.60 -2.13
CA PHE A 136 -10.07 -25.23 -0.80
C PHE A 136 -11.41 -25.87 -0.43
N VAL A 137 -12.51 -25.14 -0.59
CA VAL A 137 -13.86 -25.66 -0.28
C VAL A 137 -14.22 -26.83 -1.20
N ASP A 138 -13.93 -26.72 -2.48
CA ASP A 138 -14.22 -27.79 -3.46
C ASP A 138 -13.44 -29.06 -3.15
N LEU A 139 -12.16 -28.95 -2.78
CA LEU A 139 -11.33 -30.09 -2.32
C LEU A 139 -11.84 -30.68 -1.00
N LEU A 140 -12.24 -29.81 -0.05
CA LEU A 140 -12.74 -30.24 1.25
C LEU A 140 -14.07 -31.01 1.15
N THR A 141 -14.94 -30.57 0.23
CA THR A 141 -16.27 -31.18 0.02
C THR A 141 -16.28 -32.31 -1.01
N GLY A 142 -15.15 -32.55 -1.70
CA GLY A 142 -15.08 -33.53 -2.78
C GLY A 142 -15.86 -33.14 -4.03
N ASN A 143 -16.14 -31.84 -4.22
CA ASN A 143 -16.91 -31.32 -5.35
C ASN A 143 -16.12 -31.24 -6.66
N ILE A 144 -14.83 -31.59 -6.67
CA ILE A 144 -14.03 -31.68 -7.89
C ILE A 144 -14.22 -33.07 -8.50
N ALA A 145 -14.94 -33.15 -9.61
CA ALA A 145 -15.50 -34.39 -10.11
C ALA A 145 -14.52 -35.25 -10.94
N HIS A 146 -13.41 -34.71 -11.43
CA HIS A 146 -12.50 -35.45 -12.33
C HIS A 146 -11.02 -35.09 -12.06
N ASP A 147 -10.16 -36.11 -12.10
CA ASP A 147 -8.70 -35.97 -11.89
C ASP A 147 -8.04 -34.94 -12.83
N GLU A 148 -8.57 -34.74 -14.04
CA GLU A 148 -8.07 -33.75 -15.00
C GLU A 148 -8.43 -32.33 -14.60
N GLU A 149 -9.65 -32.07 -14.13
CA GLU A 149 -10.09 -30.76 -13.67
C GLU A 149 -9.36 -30.37 -12.38
N GLU A 150 -9.22 -31.30 -11.44
CA GLU A 150 -8.44 -31.13 -10.21
C GLU A 150 -7.01 -30.70 -10.54
N ASN A 151 -6.33 -31.47 -11.39
CA ASN A 151 -4.95 -31.18 -11.78
C ASN A 151 -4.81 -29.84 -12.52
N TYR A 152 -5.78 -29.47 -13.36
CA TYR A 152 -5.78 -28.22 -14.06
C TYR A 152 -5.90 -27.04 -13.08
N ARG A 153 -6.88 -27.04 -12.20
CA ARG A 153 -7.12 -25.97 -11.22
C ARG A 153 -5.95 -25.83 -10.23
N ILE A 154 -5.39 -26.93 -9.75
CA ILE A 154 -4.23 -26.95 -8.85
C ILE A 154 -3.03 -26.27 -9.51
N LYS A 155 -2.75 -26.58 -10.79
CA LYS A 155 -1.64 -26.00 -11.54
C LYS A 155 -1.89 -24.53 -11.87
N GLU A 156 -3.07 -24.17 -12.33
CA GLU A 156 -3.45 -22.80 -12.67
C GLU A 156 -3.34 -21.87 -11.46
N GLN A 157 -3.80 -22.33 -10.30
CA GLN A 157 -3.75 -21.55 -9.06
C GLN A 157 -2.43 -21.70 -8.30
N ARG A 158 -1.46 -22.43 -8.87
CA ARG A 158 -0.12 -22.67 -8.30
C ARG A 158 -0.15 -23.32 -6.92
N TRP A 159 -1.14 -24.15 -6.66
CA TRP A 159 -1.19 -24.94 -5.46
C TRP A 159 -0.10 -26.02 -5.45
N PRO A 160 0.36 -26.46 -4.27
CA PRO A 160 1.34 -27.54 -4.15
C PRO A 160 0.87 -28.78 -4.88
N VAL A 161 1.65 -29.28 -5.85
CA VAL A 161 1.40 -30.60 -6.45
C VAL A 161 1.78 -31.65 -5.43
N PRO A 162 0.99 -32.73 -5.22
CA PRO A 162 1.35 -33.77 -4.27
C PRO A 162 2.78 -34.32 -4.47
N PRO A 163 3.48 -34.75 -3.40
CA PRO A 163 2.97 -34.86 -2.03
C PRO A 163 2.88 -33.50 -1.29
N TYR A 164 1.88 -33.40 -0.40
CA TYR A 164 1.64 -32.21 0.40
C TYR A 164 1.28 -32.54 1.85
N GLN A 165 1.38 -31.57 2.75
CA GLN A 165 0.83 -31.62 4.11
C GLN A 165 -0.09 -30.41 4.34
N ILE A 166 -1.11 -30.61 5.17
CA ILE A 166 -1.95 -29.52 5.67
C ILE A 166 -1.49 -29.16 7.07
N ILE A 167 -1.28 -27.87 7.29
CA ILE A 167 -0.94 -27.30 8.58
C ILE A 167 -2.11 -26.41 8.98
N TYR A 168 -2.73 -26.68 10.11
CA TYR A 168 -3.81 -25.90 10.67
C TYR A 168 -3.28 -25.09 11.85
N ILE A 169 -3.43 -23.76 11.78
CA ILE A 169 -2.97 -22.84 12.82
C ILE A 169 -4.18 -22.12 13.36
N GLU A 170 -4.47 -22.28 14.64
CA GLU A 170 -5.49 -21.53 15.36
C GLU A 170 -4.84 -20.54 16.32
N VAL A 171 -5.20 -19.27 16.18
CA VAL A 171 -4.67 -18.20 17.04
C VAL A 171 -5.67 -17.92 18.15
N ASP A 172 -5.24 -18.12 19.40
CA ASP A 172 -6.07 -18.07 20.57
C ASP A 172 -6.72 -16.69 20.79
N ARG A 173 -8.05 -16.71 21.06
CA ARG A 173 -8.84 -15.53 21.41
C ARG A 173 -8.82 -14.40 20.38
N ILE A 174 -8.22 -14.61 19.20
CA ILE A 174 -8.17 -13.55 18.20
C ILE A 174 -9.57 -13.15 17.73
N LYS A 175 -10.49 -14.09 17.59
CA LYS A 175 -11.89 -13.83 17.18
C LYS A 175 -12.58 -12.84 18.12
N GLN A 176 -12.43 -13.02 19.44
CA GLN A 176 -13.03 -12.11 20.43
C GLN A 176 -12.43 -10.71 20.34
N LYS A 177 -11.10 -10.60 20.19
CA LYS A 177 -10.42 -9.32 20.09
C LYS A 177 -10.67 -8.60 18.76
N LEU A 178 -10.87 -9.34 17.66
CA LEU A 178 -11.20 -8.75 16.36
C LEU A 178 -12.58 -8.08 16.35
N HIS A 179 -13.54 -8.62 17.12
CA HIS A 179 -14.88 -8.01 17.27
C HIS A 179 -14.86 -6.68 18.04
N GLU A 180 -13.83 -6.41 18.82
CA GLU A 180 -13.65 -5.16 19.58
C GLU A 180 -12.97 -4.06 18.76
N LEU A 181 -12.44 -4.40 17.58
CA LEU A 181 -11.67 -3.50 16.71
C LEU A 181 -12.52 -3.01 15.54
N ARG A 182 -12.10 -1.89 14.94
CA ARG A 182 -12.62 -1.49 13.64
C ARG A 182 -12.18 -2.49 12.57
N GLU A 183 -12.98 -2.62 11.54
CA GLU A 183 -12.75 -3.60 10.45
C GLU A 183 -11.35 -3.50 9.83
N GLU A 184 -10.86 -2.27 9.61
CA GLU A 184 -9.51 -2.00 9.07
C GLU A 184 -8.41 -2.51 10.02
N GLU A 185 -8.53 -2.23 11.31
CA GLU A 185 -7.56 -2.67 12.33
C GLU A 185 -7.57 -4.19 12.50
N ALA A 186 -8.73 -4.80 12.41
CA ALA A 186 -8.88 -6.25 12.44
C ALA A 186 -8.20 -6.91 11.23
N GLN A 187 -8.42 -6.35 10.05
CA GLN A 187 -7.81 -6.82 8.82
C GLN A 187 -6.28 -6.70 8.84
N GLU A 188 -5.74 -5.57 9.29
CA GLU A 188 -4.29 -5.38 9.44
C GLU A 188 -3.65 -6.42 10.37
N ARG A 189 -4.33 -6.78 11.47
CA ARG A 189 -3.82 -7.81 12.39
C ARG A 189 -3.81 -9.19 11.77
N ILE A 190 -4.86 -9.55 11.04
CA ILE A 190 -4.91 -10.83 10.32
C ILE A 190 -3.79 -10.89 9.27
N GLU A 191 -3.61 -9.83 8.50
CA GLU A 191 -2.56 -9.75 7.48
C GLU A 191 -1.16 -9.82 8.10
N LYS A 192 -0.94 -9.22 9.25
CA LYS A 192 0.32 -9.33 9.96
C LYS A 192 0.66 -10.76 10.34
N ILE A 193 -0.31 -11.52 10.88
CA ILE A 193 -0.12 -12.93 11.24
C ILE A 193 0.08 -13.78 9.98
N GLU A 194 -0.72 -13.56 8.94
CA GLU A 194 -0.57 -14.27 7.66
C GLU A 194 0.83 -14.07 7.06
N ASN A 195 1.37 -12.85 7.13
CA ASN A 195 2.72 -12.56 6.64
C ASN A 195 3.79 -13.30 7.47
N LEU A 196 3.67 -13.33 8.79
CA LEU A 196 4.58 -14.11 9.65
C LEU A 196 4.57 -15.60 9.29
N ILE A 197 3.38 -16.16 9.06
CA ILE A 197 3.25 -17.56 8.63
C ILE A 197 3.91 -17.78 7.26
N ARG A 198 3.71 -16.87 6.30
CA ARG A 198 4.35 -16.96 4.97
C ARG A 198 5.87 -16.83 5.04
N GLU A 199 6.37 -15.94 5.88
CA GLU A 199 7.81 -15.76 6.11
C GLU A 199 8.44 -17.02 6.70
N ALA A 200 7.76 -17.70 7.61
CA ALA A 200 8.21 -18.96 8.19
C ALA A 200 8.39 -20.05 7.13
N PHE A 201 7.59 -20.07 6.08
CA PHE A 201 7.70 -21.04 4.97
C PHE A 201 8.46 -20.47 3.75
N THR A 202 9.32 -19.45 3.95
CA THR A 202 10.12 -18.87 2.86
C THR A 202 11.01 -19.95 2.21
N GLY A 203 10.94 -20.03 0.87
CA GLY A 203 11.66 -21.05 0.08
C GLY A 203 10.86 -22.33 -0.17
N GLU A 204 9.70 -22.50 0.47
CA GLU A 204 8.79 -23.62 0.26
C GLU A 204 7.59 -23.20 -0.62
N GLN A 205 7.03 -24.14 -1.37
CA GLN A 205 5.76 -23.90 -2.06
C GLN A 205 4.62 -24.08 -1.08
N VAL A 206 3.99 -22.99 -0.67
CA VAL A 206 2.90 -22.97 0.31
C VAL A 206 1.75 -22.08 -0.14
N VAL A 207 0.52 -22.54 0.07
CA VAL A 207 -0.69 -21.74 0.00
C VAL A 207 -1.18 -21.50 1.42
N VAL A 208 -1.37 -20.24 1.80
CA VAL A 208 -1.89 -19.86 3.12
C VAL A 208 -3.25 -19.22 2.94
N LEU A 209 -4.26 -19.83 3.55
CA LEU A 209 -5.63 -19.33 3.62
C LEU A 209 -5.91 -18.85 5.03
N SER A 210 -6.61 -17.75 5.16
CA SER A 210 -7.03 -17.20 6.46
C SER A 210 -8.54 -17.16 6.57
N ASN A 211 -9.08 -17.58 7.70
CA ASN A 211 -10.49 -17.53 8.01
C ASN A 211 -10.69 -17.20 9.50
N ASN A 212 -11.04 -15.94 9.79
CA ASN A 212 -11.41 -15.47 11.13
C ASN A 212 -10.46 -15.94 12.26
N GLY A 213 -9.15 -15.82 12.04
CA GLY A 213 -8.15 -16.14 13.06
C GLY A 213 -7.69 -17.60 13.06
N THR A 214 -8.13 -18.39 12.08
CA THR A 214 -7.54 -19.68 11.75
C THR A 214 -6.82 -19.57 10.41
N PHE A 215 -5.71 -20.28 10.26
CA PHE A 215 -4.93 -20.30 9.02
C PHE A 215 -4.73 -21.73 8.58
N GLN A 216 -4.97 -21.98 7.30
CA GLN A 216 -4.74 -23.28 6.67
C GLN A 216 -3.58 -23.12 5.69
N CYS A 217 -2.51 -23.88 5.92
CA CYS A 217 -1.35 -23.88 5.04
C CYS A 217 -1.29 -25.22 4.31
N ILE A 218 -1.31 -25.18 2.98
CA ILE A 218 -1.08 -26.37 2.16
C ILE A 218 0.37 -26.27 1.70
N LEU A 219 1.22 -27.13 2.26
CA LEU A 219 2.67 -27.11 2.08
C LEU A 219 3.09 -28.26 1.17
N LYS A 220 3.85 -27.95 0.11
CA LYS A 220 4.48 -28.98 -0.72
C LYS A 220 5.54 -29.71 0.08
N ARG A 221 5.55 -31.04 -0.05
CA ARG A 221 6.60 -31.88 0.54
C ARG A 221 7.61 -32.28 -0.53
N THR A 222 8.88 -32.03 -0.26
CA THR A 222 10.00 -32.44 -1.10
C THR A 222 10.94 -33.30 -0.28
N GLY A 223 10.94 -34.60 -0.57
CA GLY A 223 11.79 -35.61 0.13
C GLY A 223 11.20 -36.17 1.44
N ASP A 224 11.88 -37.15 2.02
CA ASP A 224 11.46 -37.90 3.21
C ASP A 224 11.71 -37.16 4.54
N LYS A 225 12.19 -35.92 4.50
CA LYS A 225 12.52 -35.19 5.72
C LYS A 225 11.22 -34.65 6.36
N GLU A 226 10.80 -35.27 7.45
CA GLU A 226 9.72 -34.73 8.27
C GLU A 226 10.14 -33.35 8.85
N ILE A 227 9.19 -32.43 8.85
CA ILE A 227 9.36 -31.16 9.57
C ILE A 227 9.20 -31.49 11.06
N GLY A 228 10.27 -31.32 11.83
CA GLY A 228 10.28 -31.63 13.26
C GLY A 228 9.37 -30.68 14.07
N ALA A 229 8.98 -31.11 15.26
CA ALA A 229 8.18 -30.29 16.17
C ALA A 229 8.84 -28.94 16.49
N ASP A 230 10.15 -28.90 16.62
CA ASP A 230 10.94 -27.70 16.90
C ASP A 230 10.67 -26.56 15.88
N TYR A 231 10.39 -26.92 14.62
CA TYR A 231 10.08 -25.94 13.58
C TYR A 231 8.72 -25.26 13.83
N PHE A 232 7.71 -26.03 14.19
CA PHE A 232 6.39 -25.49 14.49
C PHE A 232 6.37 -24.72 15.82
N GLU A 233 7.15 -25.14 16.80
CA GLU A 233 7.37 -24.42 18.05
C GLU A 233 8.03 -23.06 17.80
N ALA A 234 8.95 -22.97 16.84
CA ALA A 234 9.55 -21.69 16.43
C ALA A 234 8.51 -20.75 15.83
N ILE A 235 7.60 -21.25 14.97
CA ILE A 235 6.50 -20.46 14.41
C ILE A 235 5.55 -19.96 15.49
N GLN A 236 5.16 -20.83 16.45
CA GLN A 236 4.32 -20.44 17.58
C GLN A 236 4.97 -19.35 18.42
N ARG A 237 6.25 -19.46 18.70
CA ARG A 237 7.03 -18.48 19.45
C ARG A 237 7.08 -17.15 18.73
N GLU A 238 7.36 -17.14 17.43
CA GLU A 238 7.43 -15.94 16.62
C GLU A 238 6.07 -15.22 16.54
N ILE A 239 4.97 -15.95 16.35
CA ILE A 239 3.62 -15.38 16.41
C ILE A 239 3.40 -14.73 17.78
N CYS A 240 3.72 -15.42 18.87
CA CYS A 240 3.55 -14.92 20.23
C CYS A 240 4.36 -13.64 20.48
N GLU A 241 5.65 -13.64 20.14
CA GLU A 241 6.55 -12.51 20.35
C GLU A 241 6.16 -11.26 19.55
N LYS A 242 5.77 -11.44 18.28
CA LYS A 242 5.45 -10.31 17.39
C LYS A 242 4.02 -9.80 17.50
N THR A 243 3.10 -10.60 18.03
CA THR A 243 1.66 -10.26 18.06
C THR A 243 1.04 -10.28 19.44
N GLY A 244 1.67 -10.96 20.41
CA GLY A 244 1.14 -11.18 21.75
C GLY A 244 0.03 -12.23 21.82
N TYR A 245 -0.19 -13.00 20.73
CA TYR A 245 -1.16 -14.09 20.69
C TYR A 245 -0.49 -15.44 20.76
N MET A 246 -1.09 -16.38 21.49
CA MET A 246 -0.73 -17.79 21.43
C MET A 246 -1.33 -18.44 20.18
N ALA A 247 -0.67 -19.44 19.65
CA ALA A 247 -1.19 -20.21 18.53
C ALA A 247 -1.05 -21.71 18.80
N THR A 248 -2.05 -22.49 18.37
CA THR A 248 -2.01 -23.95 18.34
C THR A 248 -1.81 -24.38 16.89
N ILE A 249 -0.89 -25.34 16.65
CA ILE A 249 -0.56 -25.83 15.32
C ILE A 249 -0.80 -27.32 15.28
N GLY A 250 -1.66 -27.76 14.36
CA GLY A 250 -1.85 -29.17 14.01
C GLY A 250 -1.34 -29.44 12.59
N VAL A 251 -0.86 -30.62 12.37
CA VAL A 251 -0.20 -31.03 11.11
C VAL A 251 -0.72 -32.39 10.65
N SER A 252 -1.18 -32.48 9.41
CA SER A 252 -1.60 -33.76 8.81
C SER A 252 -0.41 -34.67 8.50
N ARG A 253 -0.70 -35.90 8.16
CA ARG A 253 0.25 -36.74 7.44
C ARG A 253 0.52 -36.18 6.05
N THR A 254 1.61 -36.60 5.44
CA THR A 254 1.91 -36.33 4.03
C THR A 254 0.94 -37.10 3.15
N GLU A 255 0.31 -36.46 2.20
CA GLU A 255 -0.66 -37.04 1.27
C GLU A 255 -0.16 -36.93 -0.17
N ASP A 256 -0.31 -38.05 -0.90
CA ASP A 256 0.12 -38.16 -2.30
C ASP A 256 -1.01 -37.85 -3.30
N THR A 257 -2.19 -37.51 -2.80
CA THR A 257 -3.36 -37.24 -3.63
C THR A 257 -4.32 -36.30 -2.92
N TYR A 258 -4.94 -35.39 -3.67
CA TYR A 258 -5.98 -34.51 -3.16
C TYR A 258 -7.32 -35.21 -2.86
N LYS A 259 -7.51 -36.45 -3.31
CA LYS A 259 -8.70 -37.27 -2.96
C LYS A 259 -8.89 -37.46 -1.44
N ARG A 260 -7.81 -37.33 -0.67
CA ARG A 260 -7.85 -37.39 0.80
C ARG A 260 -7.76 -36.06 1.49
N PHE A 261 -7.98 -34.96 0.75
CA PHE A 261 -7.82 -33.62 1.30
C PHE A 261 -8.70 -33.38 2.53
N GLY A 262 -9.98 -33.77 2.46
CA GLY A 262 -10.89 -33.66 3.60
C GLY A 262 -10.43 -34.42 4.84
N GLN A 263 -9.87 -35.62 4.67
CA GLN A 263 -9.33 -36.43 5.77
C GLN A 263 -8.07 -35.73 6.35
N ALA A 264 -7.13 -35.34 5.48
CA ALA A 264 -5.92 -34.64 5.89
C ALA A 264 -6.22 -33.36 6.67
N TYR A 265 -7.25 -32.63 6.24
CA TYR A 265 -7.70 -31.44 6.97
C TYR A 265 -8.23 -31.78 8.37
N GLN A 266 -9.00 -32.86 8.52
CA GLN A 266 -9.49 -33.30 9.83
C GLN A 266 -8.34 -33.77 10.73
N ASP A 267 -7.36 -34.44 10.19
CA ASP A 267 -6.18 -34.92 10.94
C ASP A 267 -5.30 -33.76 11.44
N ALA A 268 -5.27 -32.63 10.70
CA ALA A 268 -4.54 -31.43 11.08
C ALA A 268 -5.28 -30.54 12.10
N ARG A 269 -6.60 -30.63 12.16
CA ARG A 269 -7.46 -29.83 13.02
C ARG A 269 -7.60 -30.39 14.43
#